data_f29386b26c72021daa7fef072da09c49
#
_entry.id   f29386b26c72021daa7fef072da09c49
#
_cell.length_a   1.000
_cell.length_b   1.000
_cell.length_c   1.000
_cell.angle_alpha   90.00
_cell.angle_beta   90.00
_cell.angle_gamma   90.00
#
_symmetry.space_group_name_H-M   'P 1'
#
loop_
_entity.id
_entity.type
_entity.pdbx_description
1 polymer ?
#
loop_
_entity_poly.entity_id
_entity_poly.type
_entity_poly.pdbx_seq_one_letter_code
_entity_poly.pdbx_strand_id
1 'polypeptide(L)'
;MERDEDELTLKWKKVAGADGYLLYRYNTSTKKWQKIKTTSKTRYEVEHLKAGTKYHFTVCAYDKTKSGVTYYGPYASTLTTYTAPDEVDNLRVTKTTQTSVSLKWSKAKGASKYQVYLYDSAAKKYVRKATVSGTSATISGLKSGVTYKFKVRAYKAVGNAKYYGDFSDSRKAKTTGKSTTTPSTKGYIGAAKAKSIALKHAALSESKVRGLKAKLDKEHGIMVYEVEFHYGHYEYDYEINAKTGAIIDYEKEWDD
;
A
#
# COMPACT_ATOMS: atom_id res chain seq x y z
N MET A 1 -17.32 -7.36 -19.97
CA MET A 1 -16.01 -7.88 -20.42
C MET A 1 -15.28 -8.29 -19.16
N GLU A 2 -14.96 -9.55 -19.05
CA GLU A 2 -14.09 -10.10 -18.01
C GLU A 2 -12.64 -10.00 -18.54
N ARG A 3 -11.68 -9.79 -17.67
CA ARG A 3 -10.28 -9.66 -18.06
C ARG A 3 -9.37 -10.14 -16.94
N ASP A 4 -8.29 -10.78 -17.36
CA ASP A 4 -7.21 -11.25 -16.52
C ASP A 4 -5.86 -10.80 -17.09
N GLU A 5 -4.76 -11.18 -16.52
CA GLU A 5 -3.40 -10.82 -16.97
C GLU A 5 -3.09 -11.44 -18.35
N ASP A 6 -3.59 -12.62 -18.66
CA ASP A 6 -3.32 -13.34 -19.90
C ASP A 6 -4.59 -13.66 -20.71
N GLU A 7 -5.74 -13.13 -20.28
CA GLU A 7 -7.05 -13.48 -20.85
C GLU A 7 -7.98 -12.28 -21.01
N LEU A 8 -8.81 -12.31 -22.05
CA LEU A 8 -9.89 -11.36 -22.32
C LEU A 8 -11.15 -12.07 -22.80
N THR A 9 -12.23 -12.00 -22.04
CA THR A 9 -13.54 -12.42 -22.51
C THR A 9 -14.20 -11.34 -23.36
N LEU A 10 -14.38 -11.61 -24.63
CA LEU A 10 -15.08 -10.76 -25.58
C LEU A 10 -16.54 -11.18 -25.66
N LYS A 11 -17.47 -10.21 -25.71
CA LYS A 11 -18.93 -10.44 -25.89
C LYS A 11 -19.44 -9.46 -26.91
N TRP A 12 -20.37 -9.91 -27.75
CA TRP A 12 -21.06 -9.09 -28.79
C TRP A 12 -22.53 -9.42 -28.89
N LYS A 13 -23.29 -8.55 -29.55
CA LYS A 13 -24.71 -8.75 -29.75
C LYS A 13 -24.94 -9.79 -30.84
N LYS A 14 -25.99 -10.62 -30.67
CA LYS A 14 -26.43 -11.55 -31.70
C LYS A 14 -26.93 -10.78 -32.92
N VAL A 15 -26.48 -11.19 -34.10
CA VAL A 15 -26.99 -10.71 -35.38
C VAL A 15 -28.06 -11.71 -35.86
N ALA A 16 -29.24 -11.21 -36.18
CA ALA A 16 -30.33 -12.04 -36.68
C ALA A 16 -29.93 -12.66 -38.03
N GLY A 17 -30.25 -13.95 -38.23
CA GLY A 17 -29.92 -14.67 -39.44
C GLY A 17 -28.45 -15.11 -39.57
N ALA A 18 -27.56 -14.72 -38.67
CA ALA A 18 -26.18 -15.14 -38.76
C ALA A 18 -25.99 -16.61 -38.31
N ASP A 19 -25.30 -17.40 -39.11
CA ASP A 19 -24.84 -18.75 -38.75
C ASP A 19 -23.67 -18.74 -37.79
N GLY A 20 -22.88 -17.66 -37.83
CA GLY A 20 -21.74 -17.53 -36.95
C GLY A 20 -20.97 -16.23 -37.10
N TYR A 21 -19.82 -16.22 -36.48
CA TYR A 21 -18.97 -15.03 -36.33
C TYR A 21 -17.51 -15.38 -36.60
N LEU A 22 -16.81 -14.46 -37.24
CA LEU A 22 -15.36 -14.47 -37.42
C LEU A 22 -14.77 -13.41 -36.48
N LEU A 23 -13.93 -13.82 -35.54
CA LEU A 23 -13.24 -12.92 -34.60
C LEU A 23 -11.83 -12.67 -35.10
N TYR A 24 -11.45 -11.40 -35.11
CA TYR A 24 -10.14 -10.94 -35.54
C TYR A 24 -9.42 -10.16 -34.43
N ARG A 25 -8.09 -10.34 -34.38
CA ARG A 25 -7.17 -9.55 -33.56
C ARG A 25 -6.19 -8.82 -34.48
N TYR A 26 -5.96 -7.55 -34.20
CA TYR A 26 -4.93 -6.78 -34.90
C TYR A 26 -3.54 -7.19 -34.42
N ASN A 27 -2.68 -7.56 -35.37
CA ASN A 27 -1.29 -7.87 -35.13
C ASN A 27 -0.47 -6.59 -35.32
N THR A 28 0.08 -6.04 -34.24
CA THR A 28 0.82 -4.76 -34.27
C THR A 28 2.16 -4.86 -35.00
N SER A 29 2.77 -6.06 -35.08
CA SER A 29 4.05 -6.28 -35.77
C SER A 29 3.85 -6.33 -37.28
N THR A 30 2.84 -7.07 -37.76
CA THR A 30 2.57 -7.19 -39.20
C THR A 30 1.63 -6.11 -39.74
N LYS A 31 1.03 -5.30 -38.82
CA LYS A 31 0.02 -4.26 -39.14
C LYS A 31 -1.22 -4.82 -39.89
N LYS A 32 -1.59 -6.05 -39.61
CA LYS A 32 -2.72 -6.77 -40.26
C LYS A 32 -3.68 -7.35 -39.23
N TRP A 33 -4.95 -7.43 -39.63
CA TRP A 33 -5.97 -8.20 -38.93
C TRP A 33 -5.76 -9.69 -39.15
N GLN A 34 -5.74 -10.47 -38.10
CA GLN A 34 -5.63 -11.92 -38.12
C GLN A 34 -6.88 -12.53 -37.54
N LYS A 35 -7.50 -13.45 -38.29
CA LYS A 35 -8.61 -14.25 -37.78
C LYS A 35 -8.08 -15.17 -36.67
N ILE A 36 -8.71 -15.09 -35.50
CA ILE A 36 -8.33 -15.90 -34.32
C ILE A 36 -9.36 -16.97 -33.99
N LYS A 37 -10.63 -16.79 -34.42
CA LYS A 37 -11.69 -17.77 -34.16
C LYS A 37 -12.82 -17.64 -35.14
N THR A 38 -13.48 -18.80 -35.44
CA THR A 38 -14.81 -18.91 -35.99
C THR A 38 -15.71 -19.56 -34.95
N THR A 39 -16.89 -19.02 -34.67
CA THR A 39 -17.80 -19.51 -33.63
C THR A 39 -19.24 -19.15 -33.92
N SER A 40 -20.21 -19.96 -33.49
CA SER A 40 -21.65 -19.63 -33.48
C SER A 40 -22.07 -18.90 -32.19
N LYS A 41 -21.21 -18.86 -31.18
CA LYS A 41 -21.46 -18.18 -29.89
C LYS A 41 -21.24 -16.68 -30.02
N THR A 42 -21.85 -15.90 -29.14
CA THR A 42 -21.67 -14.44 -29.02
C THR A 42 -20.69 -14.05 -27.87
N ARG A 43 -19.92 -15.00 -27.44
CA ARG A 43 -18.84 -14.86 -26.43
C ARG A 43 -17.65 -15.70 -26.89
N TYR A 44 -16.46 -15.17 -26.69
CA TYR A 44 -15.20 -15.89 -26.86
C TYR A 44 -14.14 -15.39 -25.89
N GLU A 45 -13.37 -16.31 -25.37
CA GLU A 45 -12.26 -16.08 -24.44
C GLU A 45 -10.96 -16.17 -25.22
N VAL A 46 -10.20 -15.09 -25.21
CA VAL A 46 -8.92 -14.98 -25.89
C VAL A 46 -7.84 -15.15 -24.84
N GLU A 47 -7.13 -16.23 -24.91
CA GLU A 47 -6.09 -16.66 -23.98
C GLU A 47 -4.67 -16.33 -24.48
N HIS A 48 -3.66 -16.61 -23.63
CA HIS A 48 -2.22 -16.46 -23.92
C HIS A 48 -1.86 -15.03 -24.36
N LEU A 49 -2.46 -14.06 -23.72
CA LEU A 49 -2.17 -12.66 -23.90
C LEU A 49 -1.04 -12.22 -22.94
N LYS A 50 -0.49 -11.05 -23.17
CA LYS A 50 0.54 -10.47 -22.29
C LYS A 50 -0.11 -9.49 -21.32
N ALA A 51 0.30 -9.56 -20.06
CA ALA A 51 -0.20 -8.71 -18.98
C ALA A 51 -0.02 -7.21 -19.27
N GLY A 52 -1.05 -6.42 -18.90
CA GLY A 52 -1.07 -4.97 -19.05
C GLY A 52 -0.89 -4.47 -20.49
N THR A 53 -1.21 -5.30 -21.48
CA THR A 53 -0.95 -5.06 -22.89
C THR A 53 -2.21 -4.63 -23.62
N LYS A 54 -2.03 -3.73 -24.58
CA LYS A 54 -3.10 -3.20 -25.44
C LYS A 54 -3.42 -4.17 -26.56
N TYR A 55 -4.69 -4.45 -26.75
CA TYR A 55 -5.21 -5.26 -27.86
C TYR A 55 -6.34 -4.58 -28.60
N HIS A 56 -6.48 -4.93 -29.89
CA HIS A 56 -7.57 -4.48 -30.74
C HIS A 56 -8.26 -5.72 -31.33
N PHE A 57 -9.58 -5.72 -31.24
CA PHE A 57 -10.42 -6.81 -31.76
C PHE A 57 -11.55 -6.25 -32.62
N THR A 58 -12.00 -7.05 -33.58
CA THR A 58 -13.24 -6.83 -34.30
C THR A 58 -13.90 -8.17 -34.60
N VAL A 59 -15.20 -8.15 -34.90
CA VAL A 59 -15.97 -9.33 -35.23
C VAL A 59 -16.78 -9.05 -36.50
N CYS A 60 -16.95 -10.07 -37.35
CA CYS A 60 -17.78 -10.05 -38.52
C CYS A 60 -18.76 -11.23 -38.46
N ALA A 61 -20.03 -11.00 -38.65
CA ALA A 61 -21.03 -12.07 -38.79
C ALA A 61 -20.96 -12.68 -40.19
N TYR A 62 -21.32 -13.95 -40.32
CA TYR A 62 -21.48 -14.58 -41.60
C TYR A 62 -22.76 -15.44 -41.64
N ASP A 63 -23.26 -15.61 -42.84
CA ASP A 63 -24.37 -16.50 -43.19
C ASP A 63 -23.95 -17.48 -44.30
N LYS A 64 -24.50 -18.70 -44.32
CA LYS A 64 -24.23 -19.72 -45.32
C LYS A 64 -25.52 -20.15 -46.01
N THR A 65 -25.53 -20.08 -47.30
CA THR A 65 -26.65 -20.68 -48.09
C THR A 65 -26.64 -22.19 -47.96
N LYS A 66 -27.77 -22.81 -48.32
CA LYS A 66 -27.88 -24.27 -48.44
C LYS A 66 -26.91 -24.84 -49.50
N SER A 67 -26.52 -24.06 -50.50
CA SER A 67 -25.51 -24.41 -51.52
C SER A 67 -24.06 -24.24 -51.03
N GLY A 68 -23.82 -23.81 -49.80
CA GLY A 68 -22.51 -23.68 -49.20
C GLY A 68 -21.79 -22.32 -49.42
N VAL A 69 -22.42 -21.38 -50.13
CA VAL A 69 -21.86 -20.04 -50.31
C VAL A 69 -21.91 -19.26 -49.00
N THR A 70 -20.83 -18.60 -48.66
CA THR A 70 -20.72 -17.81 -47.41
C THR A 70 -20.76 -16.33 -47.74
N TYR A 71 -21.67 -15.61 -47.08
CA TYR A 71 -21.77 -14.15 -47.11
C TYR A 71 -21.28 -13.57 -45.81
N TYR A 72 -20.50 -12.50 -45.89
CA TYR A 72 -19.92 -11.83 -44.73
C TYR A 72 -20.60 -10.47 -44.53
N GLY A 73 -21.04 -10.21 -43.31
CA GLY A 73 -21.54 -8.91 -42.92
C GLY A 73 -20.38 -7.91 -42.69
N PRO A 74 -20.70 -6.65 -42.36
CA PRO A 74 -19.69 -5.66 -42.04
C PRO A 74 -18.95 -6.01 -40.75
N TYR A 75 -17.72 -5.54 -40.65
CA TYR A 75 -16.98 -5.62 -39.39
C TYR A 75 -17.59 -4.71 -38.35
N ALA A 76 -17.69 -5.18 -37.11
CA ALA A 76 -18.05 -4.36 -35.98
C ALA A 76 -16.99 -3.29 -35.73
N SER A 77 -17.35 -2.23 -34.99
CA SER A 77 -16.39 -1.22 -34.54
C SER A 77 -15.25 -1.86 -33.77
N THR A 78 -14.03 -1.37 -33.99
CA THR A 78 -12.85 -1.87 -33.32
C THR A 78 -12.94 -1.68 -31.81
N LEU A 79 -12.90 -2.78 -31.06
CA LEU A 79 -12.75 -2.77 -29.63
C LEU A 79 -11.27 -2.63 -29.29
N THR A 80 -10.91 -1.54 -28.59
CA THR A 80 -9.58 -1.36 -28.01
C THR A 80 -9.66 -1.59 -26.51
N THR A 81 -8.86 -2.50 -25.99
CA THR A 81 -8.84 -2.84 -24.55
C THR A 81 -7.44 -3.23 -24.09
N TYR A 82 -7.30 -3.47 -22.80
CA TYR A 82 -6.06 -3.89 -22.16
C TYR A 82 -6.33 -5.12 -21.29
N THR A 83 -5.37 -6.05 -21.24
CA THR A 83 -5.31 -7.07 -20.18
C THR A 83 -5.03 -6.42 -18.84
N ALA A 84 -5.34 -7.11 -17.76
CA ALA A 84 -4.91 -6.73 -16.41
C ALA A 84 -3.38 -6.85 -16.29
N PRO A 85 -2.72 -6.15 -15.36
CA PRO A 85 -1.36 -6.50 -14.95
C PRO A 85 -1.37 -7.81 -14.17
N ASP A 86 -0.19 -8.46 -14.09
CA ASP A 86 0.01 -9.64 -13.25
C ASP A 86 -0.37 -9.33 -11.78
N GLU A 87 -0.70 -10.37 -11.04
CA GLU A 87 -0.82 -10.33 -9.59
C GLU A 87 0.47 -9.80 -8.93
N VAL A 88 0.34 -9.31 -7.72
CA VAL A 88 1.49 -8.81 -6.95
C VAL A 88 2.08 -9.93 -6.10
N ASP A 89 3.26 -10.40 -6.47
CA ASP A 89 4.00 -11.42 -5.74
C ASP A 89 4.93 -10.88 -4.67
N ASN A 90 5.36 -11.79 -3.78
CA ASN A 90 6.39 -11.58 -2.77
C ASN A 90 6.11 -10.37 -1.86
N LEU A 91 4.84 -10.11 -1.53
CA LEU A 91 4.47 -9.11 -0.54
C LEU A 91 5.10 -9.49 0.81
N ARG A 92 5.96 -8.63 1.33
CA ARG A 92 6.65 -8.83 2.60
C ARG A 92 6.75 -7.56 3.42
N VAL A 93 6.85 -7.73 4.72
CA VAL A 93 7.16 -6.66 5.67
C VAL A 93 8.67 -6.48 5.70
N THR A 94 9.14 -5.23 5.57
CA THR A 94 10.57 -4.89 5.63
C THR A 94 10.94 -4.18 6.92
N LYS A 95 9.99 -3.46 7.53
CA LYS A 95 10.19 -2.76 8.80
C LYS A 95 8.86 -2.59 9.52
N THR A 96 8.88 -2.68 10.84
CA THR A 96 7.77 -2.28 11.71
C THR A 96 8.28 -1.29 12.75
N THR A 97 7.46 -0.31 13.08
CA THR A 97 7.66 0.61 14.21
C THR A 97 6.44 0.57 15.12
N GLN A 98 6.37 1.41 16.12
CA GLN A 98 5.18 1.54 16.97
C GLN A 98 3.94 1.99 16.20
N THR A 99 4.12 2.80 15.15
CA THR A 99 3.01 3.46 14.45
C THR A 99 3.02 3.25 12.95
N SER A 100 3.94 2.42 12.41
CA SER A 100 4.03 2.18 10.98
C SER A 100 4.47 0.77 10.61
N VAL A 101 4.13 0.36 9.39
CA VAL A 101 4.57 -0.87 8.72
C VAL A 101 5.06 -0.51 7.33
N SER A 102 6.30 -0.90 7.00
CA SER A 102 6.87 -0.79 5.67
C SER A 102 6.74 -2.13 4.94
N LEU A 103 6.21 -2.06 3.73
CA LEU A 103 5.93 -3.18 2.85
C LEU A 103 6.78 -3.08 1.58
N LYS A 104 7.16 -4.22 1.03
CA LYS A 104 7.82 -4.35 -0.27
C LYS A 104 7.27 -5.56 -1.02
N TRP A 105 7.25 -5.52 -2.34
CA TRP A 105 6.74 -6.57 -3.22
C TRP A 105 7.53 -6.63 -4.52
N SER A 106 7.29 -7.66 -5.33
CA SER A 106 7.87 -7.80 -6.67
C SER A 106 7.14 -6.90 -7.67
N LYS A 107 7.85 -6.48 -8.71
CA LYS A 107 7.23 -5.72 -9.81
C LYS A 107 6.31 -6.65 -10.61
N ALA A 108 5.01 -6.34 -10.65
CA ALA A 108 4.03 -7.02 -11.49
C ALA A 108 4.20 -6.56 -12.96
N LYS A 109 4.23 -7.50 -13.90
CA LYS A 109 4.29 -7.16 -15.33
C LYS A 109 3.05 -6.38 -15.71
N GLY A 110 3.18 -5.45 -16.63
CA GLY A 110 2.06 -4.63 -17.09
C GLY A 110 1.58 -3.55 -16.12
N ALA A 111 2.05 -3.52 -14.87
CA ALA A 111 1.65 -2.54 -13.88
C ALA A 111 2.17 -1.13 -14.18
N SER A 112 1.32 -0.13 -13.97
CA SER A 112 1.68 1.29 -13.93
C SER A 112 1.84 1.78 -12.49
N LYS A 113 0.98 1.32 -11.59
CA LYS A 113 0.90 1.72 -10.18
C LYS A 113 0.35 0.58 -9.31
N TYR A 114 0.46 0.77 -8.00
CA TYR A 114 -0.01 -0.18 -6.99
C TYR A 114 -0.90 0.50 -5.97
N GLN A 115 -1.86 -0.25 -5.43
CA GLN A 115 -2.73 0.17 -4.34
C GLN A 115 -2.52 -0.75 -3.15
N VAL A 116 -2.19 -0.17 -1.99
CA VAL A 116 -2.03 -0.88 -0.72
C VAL A 116 -3.33 -0.77 0.07
N TYR A 117 -3.80 -1.91 0.55
CA TYR A 117 -5.01 -2.03 1.34
C TYR A 117 -4.69 -2.60 2.72
N LEU A 118 -5.39 -2.08 3.71
CA LEU A 118 -5.39 -2.54 5.09
C LEU A 118 -6.77 -3.11 5.43
N TYR A 119 -6.82 -4.28 6.06
CA TYR A 119 -8.06 -4.84 6.57
C TYR A 119 -8.57 -4.04 7.76
N ASP A 120 -9.76 -3.49 7.64
CA ASP A 120 -10.50 -2.84 8.71
C ASP A 120 -11.39 -3.89 9.39
N SER A 121 -11.07 -4.24 10.64
CA SER A 121 -11.79 -5.27 11.39
C SER A 121 -13.19 -4.83 11.82
N ALA A 122 -13.42 -3.54 12.01
CA ALA A 122 -14.74 -3.02 12.36
C ALA A 122 -15.68 -3.05 11.15
N ALA A 123 -15.18 -2.60 9.99
CA ALA A 123 -15.94 -2.61 8.74
C ALA A 123 -15.89 -3.97 8.03
N LYS A 124 -15.12 -4.95 8.52
CA LYS A 124 -14.90 -6.29 7.93
C LYS A 124 -14.51 -6.25 6.45
N LYS A 125 -13.75 -5.24 6.03
CA LYS A 125 -13.34 -5.03 4.63
C LYS A 125 -11.93 -4.46 4.51
N TYR A 126 -11.35 -4.57 3.31
CA TYR A 126 -10.09 -3.94 2.98
C TYR A 126 -10.30 -2.49 2.55
N VAL A 127 -9.59 -1.56 3.19
CA VAL A 127 -9.63 -0.12 2.90
C VAL A 127 -8.29 0.29 2.29
N ARG A 128 -8.35 1.02 1.17
CA ARG A 128 -7.14 1.53 0.51
C ARG A 128 -6.47 2.59 1.38
N LYS A 129 -5.18 2.40 1.66
CA LYS A 129 -4.35 3.32 2.46
C LYS A 129 -3.34 4.10 1.63
N ALA A 130 -2.84 3.52 0.54
CA ALA A 130 -1.86 4.19 -0.32
C ALA A 130 -2.04 3.83 -1.79
N THR A 131 -1.55 4.71 -2.66
CA THR A 131 -1.35 4.46 -4.10
C THR A 131 0.06 4.93 -4.44
N VAL A 132 0.88 4.03 -5.00
CA VAL A 132 2.29 4.27 -5.28
C VAL A 132 2.67 3.77 -6.67
N SER A 133 3.72 4.34 -7.28
CA SER A 133 4.29 3.85 -8.54
C SER A 133 5.47 2.88 -8.33
N GLY A 134 6.09 2.93 -7.15
CA GLY A 134 7.15 2.00 -6.77
C GLY A 134 6.63 0.69 -6.18
N THR A 135 7.55 -0.23 -5.87
CA THR A 135 7.28 -1.57 -5.31
C THR A 135 7.41 -1.63 -3.79
N SER A 136 7.22 -0.49 -3.12
CA SER A 136 7.24 -0.39 -1.66
C SER A 136 6.31 0.72 -1.18
N ALA A 137 5.84 0.60 0.07
CA ALA A 137 5.07 1.63 0.74
C ALA A 137 5.24 1.52 2.26
N THR A 138 5.17 2.65 2.95
CA THR A 138 5.06 2.70 4.41
C THR A 138 3.67 3.19 4.79
N ILE A 139 2.96 2.42 5.60
CA ILE A 139 1.65 2.76 6.14
C ILE A 139 1.84 3.22 7.58
N SER A 140 1.55 4.48 7.83
CA SER A 140 1.69 5.15 9.12
C SER A 140 0.34 5.38 9.81
N GLY A 141 0.34 5.93 11.03
CA GLY A 141 -0.87 6.20 11.82
C GLY A 141 -1.49 4.94 12.41
N LEU A 142 -0.70 3.88 12.59
CA LEU A 142 -1.13 2.62 13.17
C LEU A 142 -1.01 2.65 14.71
N LYS A 143 -1.81 1.86 15.40
CA LYS A 143 -1.70 1.68 16.87
C LYS A 143 -0.54 0.75 17.21
N SER A 144 0.15 1.04 18.32
CA SER A 144 1.26 0.25 18.84
C SER A 144 0.81 -1.13 19.33
N GLY A 145 1.62 -2.15 19.06
CA GLY A 145 1.40 -3.53 19.52
C GLY A 145 0.27 -4.28 18.82
N VAL A 146 -0.32 -3.70 17.76
CA VAL A 146 -1.49 -4.26 17.05
C VAL A 146 -1.05 -5.02 15.80
N THR A 147 -1.70 -6.14 15.54
CA THR A 147 -1.51 -6.91 14.29
C THR A 147 -2.46 -6.40 13.21
N TYR A 148 -1.88 -6.06 12.08
CA TYR A 148 -2.57 -5.58 10.89
C TYR A 148 -2.43 -6.58 9.74
N LYS A 149 -3.39 -6.59 8.81
CA LYS A 149 -3.40 -7.45 7.63
C LYS A 149 -3.46 -6.59 6.36
N PHE A 150 -2.52 -6.80 5.47
CA PHE A 150 -2.35 -6.01 4.25
C PHE A 150 -2.54 -6.86 3.00
N LYS A 151 -2.98 -6.22 1.92
CA LYS A 151 -2.96 -6.70 0.54
C LYS A 151 -2.49 -5.59 -0.39
N VAL A 152 -1.94 -5.98 -1.52
CA VAL A 152 -1.57 -5.05 -2.59
C VAL A 152 -2.17 -5.56 -3.91
N ARG A 153 -2.59 -4.65 -4.77
CA ARG A 153 -2.89 -4.98 -6.16
C ARG A 153 -2.23 -3.99 -7.10
N ALA A 154 -1.85 -4.49 -8.28
CA ALA A 154 -1.38 -3.68 -9.37
C ALA A 154 -2.55 -3.13 -10.21
N TYR A 155 -2.33 -2.05 -10.96
CA TYR A 155 -3.20 -1.64 -12.03
C TYR A 155 -2.43 -0.97 -13.18
N LYS A 156 -2.97 -1.13 -14.40
CA LYS A 156 -2.58 -0.39 -15.59
C LYS A 156 -3.42 0.88 -15.66
N ALA A 157 -2.78 2.05 -15.74
CA ALA A 157 -3.44 3.33 -15.96
C ALA A 157 -3.31 3.73 -17.44
N VAL A 158 -4.42 4.11 -18.06
CA VAL A 158 -4.48 4.59 -19.46
C VAL A 158 -5.50 5.72 -19.51
N GLY A 159 -5.02 6.96 -19.61
CA GLY A 159 -5.87 8.12 -19.41
C GLY A 159 -6.58 8.04 -18.05
N ASN A 160 -7.89 8.19 -18.05
CA ASN A 160 -8.71 8.08 -16.83
C ASN A 160 -9.09 6.63 -16.48
N ALA A 161 -8.86 5.66 -17.39
CA ALA A 161 -9.20 4.26 -17.16
C ALA A 161 -8.13 3.55 -16.30
N LYS A 162 -8.60 2.60 -15.49
CA LYS A 162 -7.75 1.74 -14.66
C LYS A 162 -8.14 0.29 -14.89
N TYR A 163 -7.17 -0.53 -15.24
CA TYR A 163 -7.30 -1.97 -15.43
C TYR A 163 -6.59 -2.65 -14.27
N TYR A 164 -7.36 -3.27 -13.39
CA TYR A 164 -6.85 -3.84 -12.14
C TYR A 164 -6.49 -5.30 -12.33
N GLY A 165 -5.33 -5.69 -11.82
CA GLY A 165 -4.98 -7.08 -11.56
C GLY A 165 -5.52 -7.56 -10.23
N ASP A 166 -5.30 -8.82 -9.95
CA ASP A 166 -5.74 -9.46 -8.72
C ASP A 166 -4.97 -8.95 -7.50
N PHE A 167 -5.53 -9.25 -6.34
CA PHE A 167 -4.89 -8.92 -5.08
C PHE A 167 -3.85 -9.96 -4.72
N SER A 168 -2.70 -9.51 -4.26
CA SER A 168 -1.70 -10.35 -3.61
C SER A 168 -2.31 -11.17 -2.47
N ASP A 169 -1.65 -12.24 -2.13
CA ASP A 169 -1.79 -12.88 -0.83
C ASP A 169 -1.72 -11.86 0.29
N SER A 170 -2.47 -12.12 1.37
CA SER A 170 -2.46 -11.22 2.49
C SER A 170 -1.23 -11.42 3.38
N ARG A 171 -0.65 -10.32 3.85
CA ARG A 171 0.47 -10.33 4.79
C ARG A 171 0.08 -9.70 6.12
N LYS A 172 0.30 -10.41 7.22
CA LYS A 172 0.16 -9.87 8.58
C LYS A 172 1.46 -9.21 9.03
N ALA A 173 1.34 -8.11 9.77
CA ALA A 173 2.43 -7.41 10.45
C ALA A 173 1.97 -6.90 11.80
N LYS A 174 2.76 -7.11 12.85
CA LYS A 174 2.51 -6.54 14.16
C LYS A 174 3.40 -5.31 14.33
N THR A 175 2.81 -4.16 14.63
CA THR A 175 3.57 -2.97 15.07
C THR A 175 4.30 -3.29 16.36
N THR A 176 5.47 -2.69 16.58
CA THR A 176 6.17 -2.86 17.85
C THR A 176 5.30 -2.34 18.98
N GLY A 177 5.28 -3.08 20.10
CA GLY A 177 4.64 -2.60 21.32
C GLY A 177 5.34 -1.34 21.82
N LYS A 178 4.61 -0.50 22.55
CA LYS A 178 5.28 0.51 23.38
C LYS A 178 6.25 -0.27 24.27
N SER A 179 7.54 0.01 24.16
CA SER A 179 8.51 -0.67 25.02
C SER A 179 8.14 -0.35 26.47
N THR A 180 7.61 -1.34 27.18
CA THR A 180 7.45 -1.28 28.63
C THR A 180 8.71 -1.81 29.31
N THR A 181 9.76 -2.12 28.56
CA THR A 181 11.05 -2.36 29.14
C THR A 181 11.54 -1.02 29.68
N THR A 182 11.26 -0.76 30.92
CA THR A 182 12.08 0.13 31.74
C THR A 182 13.51 -0.32 31.48
N PRO A 183 14.38 0.52 30.90
CA PRO A 183 15.77 0.15 30.72
C PRO A 183 16.28 -0.30 32.13
N SER A 184 17.05 -1.38 32.16
CA SER A 184 17.66 -1.80 33.46
C SER A 184 18.33 -0.59 34.04
N THR A 185 17.77 -0.05 35.13
CA THR A 185 18.30 1.13 35.84
C THR A 185 19.49 0.78 36.71
N LYS A 186 19.97 -0.47 36.66
CA LYS A 186 21.17 -0.90 37.38
C LYS A 186 22.40 -0.10 36.91
N GLY A 187 22.90 0.76 37.77
CA GLY A 187 24.03 1.65 37.47
C GLY A 187 23.63 3.05 36.99
N TYR A 188 22.33 3.39 37.01
CA TYR A 188 21.85 4.76 36.79
C TYR A 188 21.46 5.43 38.10
N ILE A 189 21.45 6.77 38.11
CA ILE A 189 21.17 7.58 39.31
C ILE A 189 19.69 7.46 39.78
N GLY A 190 18.77 7.04 38.88
CA GLY A 190 17.34 6.93 39.15
C GLY A 190 16.58 8.25 38.96
N ALA A 191 15.28 8.14 38.59
CA ALA A 191 14.41 9.27 38.29
C ALA A 191 14.26 10.25 39.45
N ALA A 192 14.19 9.77 40.71
CA ALA A 192 14.10 10.62 41.91
C ALA A 192 15.33 11.52 42.06
N LYS A 193 16.51 10.96 41.83
CA LYS A 193 17.76 11.74 41.92
C LYS A 193 17.87 12.72 40.74
N ALA A 194 17.45 12.36 39.53
CA ALA A 194 17.42 13.26 38.39
C ALA A 194 16.51 14.47 38.67
N LYS A 195 15.28 14.24 39.18
CA LYS A 195 14.37 15.32 39.60
C LYS A 195 15.02 16.24 40.64
N SER A 196 15.67 15.66 41.66
CA SER A 196 16.37 16.44 42.70
C SER A 196 17.51 17.30 42.12
N ILE A 197 18.24 16.81 41.12
CA ILE A 197 19.31 17.57 40.46
C ILE A 197 18.70 18.76 39.68
N ALA A 198 17.64 18.54 38.88
CA ALA A 198 16.97 19.60 38.13
C ALA A 198 16.39 20.70 39.04
N LEU A 199 15.69 20.31 40.11
CA LEU A 199 15.12 21.22 41.07
C LEU A 199 16.19 22.03 41.83
N LYS A 200 17.28 21.39 42.21
CA LYS A 200 18.42 22.06 42.86
C LYS A 200 19.08 23.09 41.94
N HIS A 201 19.26 22.75 40.66
CA HIS A 201 19.81 23.68 39.68
C HIS A 201 18.88 24.88 39.45
N ALA A 202 17.57 24.65 39.36
CA ALA A 202 16.58 25.72 39.26
C ALA A 202 16.36 26.52 40.53
N ALA A 203 17.00 26.14 41.67
CA ALA A 203 16.77 26.71 43.01
C ALA A 203 15.30 26.66 43.48
N LEU A 204 14.59 25.58 43.13
CA LEU A 204 13.18 25.34 43.41
C LEU A 204 12.98 24.10 44.30
N SER A 205 11.89 24.07 45.06
CA SER A 205 11.47 22.89 45.83
C SER A 205 10.32 22.17 45.06
N GLU A 206 10.24 20.86 45.25
CA GLU A 206 9.19 20.02 44.58
C GLU A 206 7.77 20.52 44.91
N SER A 207 7.54 21.05 46.10
CA SER A 207 6.22 21.57 46.53
C SER A 207 5.80 22.86 45.82
N LYS A 208 6.71 23.55 45.13
CA LYS A 208 6.45 24.80 44.42
C LYS A 208 6.23 24.60 42.90
N VAL A 209 6.55 23.44 42.35
CA VAL A 209 6.49 23.18 40.93
C VAL A 209 5.27 22.31 40.58
N ARG A 210 4.81 22.38 39.33
CA ARG A 210 3.71 21.58 38.79
C ARG A 210 4.26 20.66 37.70
N GLY A 211 3.63 19.50 37.51
CA GLY A 211 3.92 18.60 36.37
C GLY A 211 5.31 17.92 36.46
N LEU A 212 5.98 17.89 37.60
CA LEU A 212 7.31 17.35 37.74
C LEU A 212 7.35 15.86 37.33
N LYS A 213 7.94 15.58 36.20
CA LYS A 213 8.14 14.23 35.67
C LYS A 213 9.61 14.00 35.31
N ALA A 214 10.02 12.74 35.29
CA ALA A 214 11.33 12.32 34.79
C ALA A 214 11.16 11.02 34.01
N LYS A 215 11.68 11.00 32.79
CA LYS A 215 11.66 9.85 31.89
C LYS A 215 13.08 9.48 31.50
N LEU A 216 13.42 8.20 31.53
CA LEU A 216 14.68 7.72 31.01
C LEU A 216 14.56 7.53 29.49
N ASP A 217 15.44 8.19 28.73
CA ASP A 217 15.47 8.08 27.27
C ASP A 217 16.91 7.95 26.74
N LYS A 218 17.09 7.77 25.46
CA LYS A 218 18.39 7.65 24.80
C LYS A 218 18.57 8.76 23.78
N GLU A 219 19.42 9.74 24.13
CA GLU A 219 19.75 10.87 23.28
C GLU A 219 21.22 10.81 22.83
N HIS A 220 21.47 10.99 21.53
CA HIS A 220 22.81 11.02 20.92
C HIS A 220 23.74 9.84 21.33
N GLY A 221 23.11 8.66 21.59
CA GLY A 221 23.84 7.43 21.95
C GLY A 221 24.10 7.22 23.45
N ILE A 222 23.77 8.19 24.31
CA ILE A 222 23.87 8.09 25.79
C ILE A 222 22.46 7.99 26.41
N MET A 223 22.39 7.42 27.61
CA MET A 223 21.14 7.39 28.37
C MET A 223 21.04 8.65 29.23
N VAL A 224 19.89 9.32 29.11
CA VAL A 224 19.58 10.57 29.84
C VAL A 224 18.27 10.42 30.61
N TYR A 225 18.11 11.20 31.68
CA TYR A 225 16.80 11.50 32.23
C TYR A 225 16.35 12.85 31.69
N GLU A 226 15.26 12.87 30.94
CA GLU A 226 14.49 14.08 30.62
C GLU A 226 13.64 14.43 31.83
N VAL A 227 13.85 15.60 32.40
CA VAL A 227 13.10 16.10 33.57
C VAL A 227 12.41 17.39 33.21
N GLU A 228 11.09 17.38 33.28
CA GLU A 228 10.21 18.50 32.91
C GLU A 228 9.37 18.92 34.13
N PHE A 229 9.17 20.23 34.31
CA PHE A 229 8.28 20.81 35.32
C PHE A 229 7.96 22.27 35.01
N HIS A 230 6.87 22.79 35.60
CA HIS A 230 6.46 24.20 35.46
C HIS A 230 6.57 24.92 36.81
N TYR A 231 7.01 26.18 36.76
CA TYR A 231 6.99 27.10 37.90
C TYR A 231 6.60 28.52 37.43
N GLY A 232 5.48 29.06 37.98
CA GLY A 232 4.87 30.28 37.48
C GLY A 232 4.39 30.11 36.06
N HIS A 233 4.86 30.98 35.16
CA HIS A 233 4.64 30.95 33.73
C HIS A 233 5.84 30.38 32.96
N TYR A 234 6.68 29.59 33.57
CA TYR A 234 7.84 28.99 32.91
C TYR A 234 7.76 27.48 32.93
N GLU A 235 8.08 26.88 31.78
CA GLU A 235 8.41 25.49 31.60
C GLU A 235 9.95 25.31 31.73
N TYR A 236 10.35 24.22 32.36
CA TYR A 236 11.75 23.86 32.57
C TYR A 236 11.96 22.44 32.05
N ASP A 237 12.87 22.29 31.10
CA ASP A 237 13.29 21.01 30.53
C ASP A 237 14.77 20.78 30.84
N TYR A 238 15.11 19.57 31.27
CA TYR A 238 16.47 19.15 31.61
C TYR A 238 16.80 17.83 30.95
N GLU A 239 17.99 17.74 30.35
CA GLU A 239 18.63 16.47 30.01
C GLU A 239 19.75 16.17 31.00
N ILE A 240 19.61 15.08 31.76
CA ILE A 240 20.56 14.69 32.82
C ILE A 240 21.16 13.33 32.48
N ASN A 241 22.48 13.23 32.40
CA ASN A 241 23.18 11.97 32.16
C ASN A 241 22.77 10.92 33.20
N ALA A 242 22.20 9.82 32.73
CA ALA A 242 21.62 8.81 33.60
C ALA A 242 22.66 8.08 34.48
N LYS A 243 23.93 8.03 34.10
CA LYS A 243 25.02 7.40 34.88
C LYS A 243 25.66 8.36 35.84
N THR A 244 25.97 9.57 35.40
CA THR A 244 26.81 10.51 36.17
C THR A 244 26.01 11.53 36.97
N GLY A 245 24.76 11.83 36.52
CA GLY A 245 23.96 12.90 37.06
C GLY A 245 24.36 14.30 36.57
N ALA A 246 25.28 14.39 35.62
CA ALA A 246 25.63 15.67 35.01
C ALA A 246 24.46 16.20 34.19
N ILE A 247 24.17 17.49 34.33
CA ILE A 247 23.24 18.19 33.43
C ILE A 247 23.95 18.33 32.10
N ILE A 248 23.35 17.80 31.03
CA ILE A 248 23.85 17.86 29.64
C ILE A 248 23.32 19.11 28.98
N ASP A 249 22.03 19.33 29.14
CA ASP A 249 21.33 20.48 28.61
C ASP A 249 20.15 20.89 29.49
N TYR A 250 19.73 22.16 29.41
CA TYR A 250 18.50 22.61 30.03
C TYR A 250 17.94 23.84 29.29
N GLU A 251 16.64 23.89 29.21
CA GLU A 251 15.90 25.02 28.67
C GLU A 251 14.93 25.57 29.72
N LYS A 252 14.64 26.87 29.60
CA LYS A 252 13.61 27.54 30.38
C LYS A 252 12.84 28.44 29.43
N GLU A 253 11.61 28.07 29.14
CA GLU A 253 10.76 28.79 28.23
C GLU A 253 9.56 29.44 28.94
N TRP A 254 9.01 30.48 28.33
CA TRP A 254 7.79 31.11 28.81
C TRP A 254 6.60 30.27 28.33
N ASP A 255 5.79 29.81 29.28
CA ASP A 255 4.58 29.02 29.04
C ASP A 255 3.37 29.98 29.16
N ASP A 256 2.67 30.24 28.05
CA ASP A 256 1.53 31.18 27.96
C ASP A 256 0.25 30.66 28.64
#